data_4d5ede432eba19c91f4db0ea40a1228e
#
_entry.id   4d5ede432eba19c91f4db0ea40a1228e
#
_cell.length_a   1.000
_cell.length_b   1.000
_cell.length_c   1.000
_cell.angle_alpha   90.00
_cell.angle_beta   90.00
_cell.angle_gamma   90.00
#
_symmetry.space_group_name_H-M   'P 1'
#
loop_
_entity.id
_entity.type
_entity.pdbx_description
1 polymer ?
#
loop_
_entity_poly.entity_id
_entity_poly.type
_entity_poly.pdbx_seq_one_letter_code
_entity_poly.pdbx_strand_id
1 'polypeptide(L)'
;DKDGMLRVIRKHRDAVSTIDATLVSEELLSAASAAWDEAVELSARFGVRNSQASVLAPTGTIGLMMDCDTTGVEPDLGLVKVKKLVGGGTMAIVNQTVPRALTTLGYTKKQVDDIIAYIDVEKSILGAPHLKKEHINVFACSMGDNSIHYLGHVRMMGAVQPFISGAISKTVNMPETATVED
;
A
#
# COMPACT_ATOMS: atom_id res chain seq x y z
N ASP A 1 9.10 29.95 11.74
CA ASP A 1 9.18 29.43 13.12
C ASP A 1 10.01 28.14 13.15
N LYS A 2 11.33 28.26 13.43
CA LYS A 2 12.27 27.14 13.48
C LYS A 2 11.89 26.11 14.55
N ASP A 3 11.54 26.59 15.74
CA ASP A 3 11.26 25.71 16.88
C ASP A 3 9.96 24.94 16.71
N GLY A 4 8.97 25.58 16.09
CA GLY A 4 7.71 24.92 15.72
C GLY A 4 7.96 23.76 14.74
N MET A 5 8.74 24.01 13.71
CA MET A 5 9.09 22.98 12.71
C MET A 5 9.92 21.84 13.34
N LEU A 6 10.88 22.17 14.19
CA LEU A 6 11.69 21.15 14.85
C LEU A 6 10.86 20.23 15.76
N ARG A 7 9.83 20.77 16.45
CA ARG A 7 8.88 19.95 17.21
C ARG A 7 8.11 18.97 16.31
N VAL A 8 7.68 19.43 15.12
CA VAL A 8 6.97 18.58 14.15
C VAL A 8 7.88 17.46 13.63
N ILE A 9 9.11 17.77 13.25
CA ILE A 9 10.08 16.77 12.74
C ILE A 9 10.41 15.74 13.83
N ARG A 10 10.59 16.16 15.08
CA ARG A 10 10.78 15.23 16.21
C ARG A 10 9.57 14.31 16.40
N LYS A 11 8.35 14.83 16.27
CA LYS A 11 7.13 14.02 16.36
C LYS A 11 7.09 12.93 15.27
N HIS A 12 7.48 13.27 14.04
CA HIS A 12 7.60 12.26 12.97
C HIS A 12 8.69 11.23 13.28
N ARG A 13 9.85 11.68 13.76
CA ARG A 13 10.94 10.80 14.21
C ARG A 13 10.48 9.84 15.30
N ASP A 14 9.75 10.32 16.31
CA ASP A 14 9.27 9.50 17.41
C ASP A 14 8.24 8.45 16.95
N ALA A 15 7.50 8.73 15.88
CA ALA A 15 6.55 7.77 15.29
C ALA A 15 7.24 6.50 14.77
N VAL A 16 8.54 6.54 14.41
CA VAL A 16 9.28 5.35 13.96
C VAL A 16 9.29 4.26 15.03
N SER A 17 9.29 4.62 16.31
CA SER A 17 9.25 3.66 17.42
C SER A 17 7.93 2.87 17.52
N THR A 18 6.89 3.30 16.81
CA THR A 18 5.59 2.59 16.76
C THR A 18 5.54 1.49 15.69
N ILE A 19 6.57 1.40 14.85
CA ILE A 19 6.66 0.36 13.81
C ILE A 19 6.96 -0.98 14.48
N ASP A 20 6.13 -1.98 14.20
CA ASP A 20 6.35 -3.35 14.69
C ASP A 20 7.55 -3.97 13.98
N ALA A 21 8.66 -4.12 14.71
CA ALA A 21 9.90 -4.68 14.19
C ALA A 21 9.77 -6.14 13.70
N THR A 22 8.73 -6.86 14.12
CA THR A 22 8.49 -8.25 13.67
C THR A 22 7.90 -8.32 12.26
N LEU A 23 7.34 -7.21 11.76
CA LEU A 23 6.65 -7.13 10.47
C LEU A 23 7.48 -6.47 9.36
N VAL A 24 8.67 -5.94 9.69
CA VAL A 24 9.54 -5.26 8.74
C VAL A 24 10.96 -5.82 8.81
N SER A 25 11.73 -5.67 7.72
CA SER A 25 13.14 -6.04 7.76
C SER A 25 13.94 -5.06 8.65
N GLU A 26 14.95 -5.57 9.35
CA GLU A 26 15.86 -4.76 10.17
C GLU A 26 16.52 -3.65 9.35
N GLU A 27 16.88 -3.93 8.10
CA GLU A 27 17.47 -2.96 7.17
C GLU A 27 16.53 -1.75 6.95
N LEU A 28 15.25 -1.99 6.65
CA LEU A 28 14.28 -0.91 6.43
C LEU A 28 13.98 -0.12 7.69
N LEU A 29 13.87 -0.78 8.84
CA LEU A 29 13.63 -0.09 10.11
C LEU A 29 14.83 0.77 10.51
N SER A 30 16.04 0.26 10.34
CA SER A 30 17.28 0.98 10.58
C SER A 30 17.40 2.19 9.65
N ALA A 31 17.12 2.04 8.35
CA ALA A 31 17.14 3.12 7.38
C ALA A 31 16.11 4.22 7.71
N ALA A 32 14.90 3.84 8.12
CA ALA A 32 13.87 4.80 8.55
C ALA A 32 14.32 5.58 9.79
N SER A 33 14.89 4.92 10.79
CA SER A 33 15.41 5.56 12.00
C SER A 33 16.53 6.53 11.67
N ALA A 34 17.52 6.11 10.88
CA ALA A 34 18.67 6.94 10.49
C ALA A 34 18.24 8.17 9.69
N ALA A 35 17.32 8.03 8.74
CA ALA A 35 16.81 9.14 7.94
C ALA A 35 16.10 10.21 8.79
N TRP A 36 15.31 9.79 9.76
CA TRP A 36 14.64 10.74 10.66
C TRP A 36 15.59 11.35 11.70
N ASP A 37 16.57 10.61 12.22
CA ASP A 37 17.62 11.15 13.10
C ASP A 37 18.43 12.22 12.38
N GLU A 38 18.84 11.98 11.13
CA GLU A 38 19.52 12.96 10.28
C GLU A 38 18.63 14.18 10.03
N ALA A 39 17.35 14.00 9.73
CA ALA A 39 16.41 15.10 9.53
C ALA A 39 16.29 15.99 10.78
N VAL A 40 16.25 15.41 11.98
CA VAL A 40 16.24 16.15 13.25
C VAL A 40 17.54 16.93 13.44
N GLU A 41 18.69 16.29 13.22
CA GLU A 41 20.02 16.92 13.38
C GLU A 41 20.20 18.10 12.44
N LEU A 42 19.97 17.89 11.14
CA LEU A 42 20.15 18.94 10.12
C LEU A 42 19.15 20.09 10.33
N SER A 43 17.91 19.78 10.70
CA SER A 43 16.90 20.81 10.99
C SER A 43 17.24 21.63 12.22
N ALA A 44 17.80 21.02 13.27
CA ALA A 44 18.25 21.72 14.46
C ALA A 44 19.40 22.67 14.14
N ARG A 45 20.32 22.27 13.26
CA ARG A 45 21.50 23.05 12.87
C ARG A 45 21.16 24.16 11.87
N PHE A 46 20.48 23.83 10.78
CA PHE A 46 20.28 24.73 9.66
C PHE A 46 18.86 25.26 9.49
N GLY A 47 17.88 24.69 10.19
CA GLY A 47 16.46 24.92 9.92
C GLY A 47 15.99 24.15 8.69
N VAL A 48 14.76 24.44 8.26
CA VAL A 48 14.14 23.83 7.07
C VAL A 48 13.67 24.93 6.11
N ARG A 49 13.81 24.68 4.83
CA ARG A 49 13.33 25.60 3.78
C ARG A 49 11.81 25.47 3.58
N ASN A 50 11.32 24.24 3.56
CA ASN A 50 9.92 23.92 3.29
C ASN A 50 9.26 23.34 4.54
N SER A 51 8.06 23.79 4.85
CA SER A 51 7.29 23.27 5.97
C SER A 51 6.68 21.90 5.70
N GLN A 52 6.45 21.59 4.43
CA GLN A 52 5.92 20.31 3.96
C GLN A 52 6.76 19.82 2.78
N ALA A 53 7.26 18.60 2.88
CA ALA A 53 8.18 18.02 1.89
C ALA A 53 7.65 16.72 1.29
N SER A 54 6.78 15.99 1.99
CA SER A 54 6.25 14.70 1.54
C SER A 54 4.73 14.71 1.47
N VAL A 55 4.21 13.98 0.49
CA VAL A 55 2.78 13.83 0.21
C VAL A 55 2.53 12.47 -0.40
N LEU A 56 1.38 11.85 -0.13
CA LEU A 56 0.90 10.68 -0.86
C LEU A 56 -0.25 11.11 -1.78
N ALA A 57 0.13 11.59 -2.97
CA ALA A 57 -0.82 11.96 -4.02
C ALA A 57 -1.40 10.70 -4.69
N PRO A 58 -2.51 10.82 -5.46
CA PRO A 58 -3.10 9.69 -6.19
C PRO A 58 -2.17 9.02 -7.19
N THR A 59 -1.27 9.77 -7.82
CA THR A 59 -0.23 9.31 -8.78
C THR A 59 -0.76 8.40 -9.91
N GLY A 60 -2.01 8.59 -10.37
CA GLY A 60 -2.65 7.72 -11.36
C GLY A 60 -1.84 7.61 -12.66
N THR A 61 -1.67 8.70 -13.37
CA THR A 61 -0.95 8.73 -14.65
C THR A 61 0.53 8.37 -14.49
N ILE A 62 1.20 8.94 -13.49
CA ILE A 62 2.63 8.71 -13.27
C ILE A 62 2.91 7.30 -12.78
N GLY A 63 2.03 6.74 -11.92
CA GLY A 63 2.12 5.35 -11.49
C GLY A 63 1.98 4.37 -12.64
N LEU A 64 1.01 4.59 -13.53
CA LEU A 64 0.83 3.76 -14.74
C LEU A 64 2.03 3.87 -15.69
N MET A 65 2.59 5.06 -15.86
CA MET A 65 3.79 5.28 -16.68
C MET A 65 5.01 4.54 -16.12
N MET A 66 5.11 4.46 -14.81
CA MET A 66 6.22 3.79 -14.10
C MET A 66 5.98 2.29 -13.85
N ASP A 67 4.96 1.71 -14.47
CA ASP A 67 4.60 0.29 -14.35
C ASP A 67 4.31 -0.16 -12.90
N CYS A 68 3.72 0.74 -12.10
CA CYS A 68 3.29 0.40 -10.75
C CYS A 68 1.98 -0.40 -10.78
N ASP A 69 1.89 -1.43 -9.94
CA ASP A 69 0.66 -2.21 -9.79
C ASP A 69 -0.48 -1.41 -9.15
N THR A 70 -0.14 -0.54 -8.19
CA THR A 70 -1.08 0.34 -7.49
C THR A 70 -0.65 1.80 -7.59
N THR A 71 -1.52 2.73 -7.22
CA THR A 71 -1.25 4.17 -7.26
C THR A 71 -1.43 4.81 -5.89
N GLY A 72 -0.48 5.68 -5.51
CA GLY A 72 -0.50 6.33 -4.20
C GLY A 72 -0.49 5.31 -3.06
N VAL A 73 -1.36 5.51 -2.07
CA VAL A 73 -1.57 4.60 -0.93
C VAL A 73 -2.72 3.62 -1.16
N GLU A 74 -3.30 3.62 -2.36
CA GLU A 74 -4.44 2.78 -2.67
C GLU A 74 -4.05 1.30 -2.77
N PRO A 75 -4.87 0.37 -2.24
CA PRO A 75 -4.77 -1.03 -2.59
C PRO A 75 -5.23 -1.23 -4.05
N ASP A 76 -4.95 -2.39 -4.61
CA ASP A 76 -5.45 -2.72 -5.94
C ASP A 76 -6.99 -2.74 -5.97
N LEU A 77 -7.56 -2.36 -7.11
CA LEU A 77 -9.01 -2.45 -7.35
C LEU A 77 -9.47 -3.90 -7.43
N GLY A 78 -8.64 -4.74 -8.02
CA GLY A 78 -8.82 -6.18 -8.19
C GLY A 78 -7.50 -6.80 -8.62
N LEU A 79 -7.34 -8.10 -8.38
CA LEU A 79 -6.09 -8.82 -8.69
C LEU A 79 -5.80 -8.90 -10.20
N VAL A 80 -6.81 -8.66 -11.04
CA VAL A 80 -6.67 -8.66 -12.50
C VAL A 80 -7.14 -7.33 -13.06
N LYS A 81 -6.27 -6.65 -13.75
CA LYS A 81 -6.58 -5.41 -14.48
C LYS A 81 -6.88 -5.73 -15.95
N VAL A 82 -7.97 -5.16 -16.45
CA VAL A 82 -8.34 -5.29 -17.87
C VAL A 82 -8.01 -3.97 -18.57
N LYS A 83 -7.04 -4.00 -19.47
CA LYS A 83 -6.71 -2.85 -20.34
C LYS A 83 -7.39 -3.03 -21.69
N LYS A 84 -8.10 -2.00 -22.17
CA LYS A 84 -8.54 -1.91 -23.57
C LYS A 84 -7.35 -1.50 -24.43
N LEU A 85 -7.11 -2.26 -25.49
CA LEU A 85 -6.03 -1.99 -26.43
C LEU A 85 -6.47 -0.99 -27.50
N VAL A 86 -5.55 -0.18 -27.98
CA VAL A 86 -5.76 0.67 -29.15
C VAL A 86 -5.94 -0.25 -30.37
N GLY A 87 -7.06 -0.10 -31.09
CA GLY A 87 -7.42 -1.00 -32.18
C GLY A 87 -8.40 -2.11 -31.82
N GLY A 88 -8.86 -2.16 -30.57
CA GLY A 88 -9.83 -3.15 -30.06
C GLY A 88 -9.16 -4.33 -29.36
N GLY A 89 -9.97 -5.06 -28.60
CA GLY A 89 -9.48 -6.14 -27.74
C GLY A 89 -9.19 -5.68 -26.32
N THR A 90 -9.04 -6.65 -25.43
CA THR A 90 -8.74 -6.45 -24.01
C THR A 90 -7.56 -7.33 -23.61
N MET A 91 -6.69 -6.81 -22.77
CA MET A 91 -5.61 -7.58 -22.15
C MET A 91 -5.85 -7.63 -20.64
N ALA A 92 -5.88 -8.83 -20.10
CA ALA A 92 -5.94 -9.04 -18.65
C ALA A 92 -4.50 -9.17 -18.12
N ILE A 93 -4.21 -8.48 -17.03
CA ILE A 93 -2.89 -8.53 -16.37
C ILE A 93 -3.14 -8.83 -14.89
N VAL A 94 -2.62 -9.95 -14.43
CA VAL A 94 -2.59 -10.27 -12.99
C VAL A 94 -1.58 -9.36 -12.30
N ASN A 95 -1.92 -8.86 -11.11
CA ASN A 95 -1.02 -8.05 -10.30
C ASN A 95 0.30 -8.81 -10.07
N GLN A 96 1.41 -8.20 -10.46
CA GLN A 96 2.74 -8.82 -10.45
C GLN A 96 3.30 -9.05 -9.03
N THR A 97 2.72 -8.44 -8.01
CA THR A 97 3.11 -8.68 -6.60
C THR A 97 2.51 -9.97 -6.03
N VAL A 98 1.46 -10.53 -6.65
CA VAL A 98 0.81 -11.76 -6.18
C VAL A 98 1.76 -12.96 -6.14
N PRO A 99 2.56 -13.28 -7.18
CA PRO A 99 3.54 -14.37 -7.12
C PRO A 99 4.55 -14.20 -5.97
N ARG A 100 5.01 -12.97 -5.76
CA ARG A 100 5.95 -12.65 -4.68
C ARG A 100 5.32 -12.87 -3.30
N ALA A 101 4.08 -12.41 -3.11
CA ALA A 101 3.35 -12.60 -1.86
C ALA A 101 3.13 -14.08 -1.56
N LEU A 102 2.70 -14.88 -2.54
CA LEU A 102 2.55 -16.33 -2.40
C LEU A 102 3.86 -17.01 -2.02
N THR A 103 4.97 -16.63 -2.65
CA THR A 103 6.31 -17.15 -2.33
C THR A 103 6.69 -16.82 -0.87
N THR A 104 6.46 -15.59 -0.44
CA THR A 104 6.72 -15.15 0.95
C THR A 104 5.85 -15.92 1.95
N LEU A 105 4.63 -16.30 1.58
CA LEU A 105 3.73 -17.12 2.39
C LEU A 105 4.09 -18.61 2.38
N GLY A 106 5.16 -19.01 1.69
CA GLY A 106 5.69 -20.37 1.70
C GLY A 106 5.06 -21.32 0.69
N TYR A 107 4.37 -20.82 -0.34
CA TYR A 107 3.91 -21.67 -1.45
C TYR A 107 5.07 -22.07 -2.36
N THR A 108 5.04 -23.32 -2.82
CA THR A 108 6.01 -23.81 -3.81
C THR A 108 5.77 -23.17 -5.18
N LYS A 109 6.80 -23.14 -6.03
CA LYS A 109 6.67 -22.57 -7.40
C LYS A 109 5.48 -23.15 -8.15
N LYS A 110 5.28 -24.48 -8.12
CA LYS A 110 4.13 -25.13 -8.79
C LYS A 110 2.79 -24.61 -8.25
N GLN A 111 2.65 -24.49 -6.93
CA GLN A 111 1.42 -23.95 -6.32
C GLN A 111 1.18 -22.50 -6.71
N VAL A 112 2.24 -21.68 -6.78
CA VAL A 112 2.15 -20.30 -7.25
C VAL A 112 1.66 -20.26 -8.70
N ASP A 113 2.26 -21.06 -9.59
CA ASP A 113 1.88 -21.12 -11.01
C ASP A 113 0.41 -21.56 -11.17
N ASP A 114 -0.03 -22.58 -10.42
CA ASP A 114 -1.42 -23.08 -10.44
C ASP A 114 -2.41 -22.00 -9.95
N ILE A 115 -2.08 -21.26 -8.88
CA ILE A 115 -2.90 -20.16 -8.34
C ILE A 115 -3.00 -19.00 -9.36
N ILE A 116 -1.88 -18.61 -9.97
CA ILE A 116 -1.87 -17.53 -10.97
C ILE A 116 -2.70 -17.90 -12.20
N ALA A 117 -2.56 -19.13 -12.69
CA ALA A 117 -3.37 -19.63 -13.81
C ALA A 117 -4.87 -19.61 -13.48
N TYR A 118 -5.24 -19.95 -12.24
CA TYR A 118 -6.61 -19.86 -11.77
C TYR A 118 -7.12 -18.41 -11.76
N ILE A 119 -6.34 -17.49 -11.18
CA ILE A 119 -6.70 -16.06 -11.12
C ILE A 119 -6.86 -15.47 -12.51
N ASP A 120 -6.03 -15.88 -13.49
CA ASP A 120 -6.12 -15.38 -14.84
C ASP A 120 -7.42 -15.80 -15.55
N VAL A 121 -7.97 -16.94 -15.21
CA VAL A 121 -9.26 -17.45 -15.75
C VAL A 121 -10.44 -16.88 -14.96
N GLU A 122 -10.47 -17.09 -13.65
CA GLU A 122 -11.62 -16.78 -12.78
C GLU A 122 -11.71 -15.31 -12.37
N LYS A 123 -10.65 -14.53 -12.55
CA LYS A 123 -10.51 -13.13 -12.14
C LYS A 123 -10.67 -12.91 -10.61
N SER A 124 -10.63 -13.98 -9.85
CA SER A 124 -10.72 -14.04 -8.39
C SER A 124 -9.70 -15.02 -7.84
N ILE A 125 -9.26 -14.81 -6.61
CA ILE A 125 -8.44 -15.78 -5.88
C ILE A 125 -9.28 -16.75 -5.05
N LEU A 126 -10.58 -16.45 -4.86
CA LEU A 126 -11.48 -17.32 -4.09
C LEU A 126 -11.70 -18.64 -4.81
N GLY A 127 -11.40 -19.74 -4.13
CA GLY A 127 -11.48 -21.08 -4.71
C GLY A 127 -10.21 -21.52 -5.44
N ALA A 128 -9.14 -20.70 -5.46
CA ALA A 128 -7.89 -21.08 -6.09
C ALA A 128 -7.31 -22.37 -5.47
N PRO A 129 -6.74 -23.29 -6.29
CA PRO A 129 -6.16 -24.51 -5.80
C PRO A 129 -5.00 -24.20 -4.83
N HIS A 130 -4.81 -25.04 -3.84
CA HIS A 130 -3.75 -24.93 -2.82
C HIS A 130 -3.86 -23.72 -1.88
N LEU A 131 -4.71 -22.71 -2.17
CA LEU A 131 -4.81 -21.51 -1.35
C LEU A 131 -5.38 -21.84 0.03
N LYS A 132 -4.63 -21.47 1.07
CA LYS A 132 -5.10 -21.62 2.46
C LYS A 132 -6.09 -20.53 2.81
N LYS A 133 -7.13 -20.88 3.57
CA LYS A 133 -8.17 -19.93 3.99
C LYS A 133 -7.63 -18.73 4.76
N GLU A 134 -6.63 -18.95 5.61
CA GLU A 134 -5.96 -17.90 6.39
C GLU A 134 -5.21 -16.87 5.54
N HIS A 135 -4.86 -17.21 4.29
CA HIS A 135 -4.15 -16.31 3.39
C HIS A 135 -5.06 -15.51 2.46
N ILE A 136 -6.35 -15.79 2.41
CA ILE A 136 -7.29 -15.13 1.49
C ILE A 136 -7.26 -13.60 1.69
N ASN A 137 -7.30 -13.14 2.94
CA ASN A 137 -7.33 -11.71 3.26
C ASN A 137 -6.06 -10.95 2.86
N VAL A 138 -4.93 -11.63 2.66
CA VAL A 138 -3.69 -11.01 2.15
C VAL A 138 -3.89 -10.46 0.74
N PHE A 139 -4.80 -11.05 -0.02
CA PHE A 139 -5.11 -10.71 -1.41
C PHE A 139 -6.42 -9.92 -1.54
N ALA A 140 -6.91 -9.33 -0.45
CA ALA A 140 -8.09 -8.48 -0.51
C ALA A 140 -7.79 -7.19 -1.28
N CYS A 141 -8.74 -6.79 -2.13
CA CYS A 141 -8.66 -5.61 -2.98
C CYS A 141 -9.68 -4.54 -2.56
N SER A 142 -9.70 -3.40 -3.22
CA SER A 142 -10.67 -2.33 -2.93
C SER A 142 -12.09 -2.74 -3.29
N MET A 143 -12.26 -3.61 -4.28
CA MET A 143 -13.55 -4.01 -4.85
C MET A 143 -13.55 -5.52 -5.12
N GLY A 144 -14.73 -6.05 -5.47
CA GLY A 144 -14.92 -7.46 -5.82
C GLY A 144 -15.37 -8.31 -4.64
N ASP A 145 -15.24 -9.62 -4.81
CA ASP A 145 -15.72 -10.66 -3.90
C ASP A 145 -14.83 -10.84 -2.64
N ASN A 146 -13.58 -10.37 -2.71
CA ASN A 146 -12.65 -10.32 -1.58
C ASN A 146 -12.24 -8.86 -1.33
N SER A 147 -13.16 -8.06 -0.83
CA SER A 147 -12.97 -6.63 -0.63
C SER A 147 -12.48 -6.28 0.78
N ILE A 148 -11.64 -5.25 0.85
CA ILE A 148 -11.18 -4.66 2.10
C ILE A 148 -12.34 -3.93 2.78
N HIS A 149 -12.59 -4.23 4.04
CA HIS A 149 -13.57 -3.49 4.84
C HIS A 149 -13.20 -2.00 4.93
N TYR A 150 -14.18 -1.09 4.88
CA TYR A 150 -13.95 0.37 4.87
C TYR A 150 -13.06 0.84 6.03
N LEU A 151 -13.17 0.24 7.22
CA LEU A 151 -12.27 0.54 8.34
C LEU A 151 -10.80 0.21 8.05
N GLY A 152 -10.52 -0.75 7.17
CA GLY A 152 -9.14 -1.03 6.70
C GLY A 152 -8.54 0.16 5.96
N HIS A 153 -9.33 0.82 5.11
CA HIS A 153 -8.92 2.04 4.41
C HIS A 153 -8.63 3.19 5.40
N VAL A 154 -9.51 3.40 6.38
CA VAL A 154 -9.34 4.44 7.40
C VAL A 154 -8.12 4.17 8.28
N ARG A 155 -7.92 2.92 8.71
CA ARG A 155 -6.77 2.52 9.53
C ARG A 155 -5.45 2.68 8.79
N MET A 156 -5.41 2.38 7.49
CA MET A 156 -4.23 2.63 6.67
C MET A 156 -3.84 4.11 6.63
N MET A 157 -4.83 5.01 6.47
CA MET A 157 -4.61 6.45 6.57
C MET A 157 -4.02 6.86 7.91
N GLY A 158 -4.62 6.39 9.01
CA GLY A 158 -4.15 6.68 10.36
C GLY A 158 -2.73 6.16 10.63
N ALA A 159 -2.38 4.99 10.09
CA ALA A 159 -1.05 4.41 10.26
C ALA A 159 0.04 5.16 9.48
N VAL A 160 -0.28 5.69 8.30
CA VAL A 160 0.71 6.35 7.43
C VAL A 160 0.88 7.84 7.75
N GLN A 161 -0.18 8.52 8.21
CA GLN A 161 -0.16 9.97 8.48
C GLN A 161 1.00 10.44 9.36
N PRO A 162 1.43 9.73 10.42
CA PRO A 162 2.56 10.15 11.26
C PRO A 162 3.90 10.31 10.52
N PHE A 163 4.04 9.73 9.33
CA PHE A 163 5.27 9.75 8.54
C PHE A 163 5.24 10.74 7.37
N ILE A 164 4.11 11.42 7.16
CA ILE A 164 3.89 12.33 6.03
C ILE A 164 3.70 13.75 6.52
N SER A 165 4.52 14.69 6.02
CA SER A 165 4.44 16.10 6.41
C SER A 165 3.28 16.86 5.72
N GLY A 166 2.80 16.36 4.59
CA GLY A 166 1.67 16.90 3.83
C GLY A 166 0.43 16.03 3.92
N ALA A 167 -0.35 16.03 2.86
CA ALA A 167 -1.62 15.31 2.78
C ALA A 167 -1.48 13.90 2.20
N ILE A 168 -2.48 13.08 2.46
CA ILE A 168 -2.67 11.76 1.85
C ILE A 168 -4.02 11.79 1.14
N SER A 169 -4.03 11.35 -0.12
CA SER A 169 -5.27 11.10 -0.86
C SER A 169 -5.59 9.61 -0.83
N LYS A 170 -6.78 9.28 -0.36
CA LYS A 170 -7.24 7.90 -0.33
C LYS A 170 -8.75 7.80 -0.49
N THR A 171 -9.16 6.86 -1.33
CA THR A 171 -10.56 6.45 -1.44
C THR A 171 -10.92 5.51 -0.30
N VAL A 172 -12.06 5.74 0.31
CA VAL A 172 -12.70 4.80 1.24
C VAL A 172 -13.88 4.16 0.50
N ASN A 173 -13.72 2.90 0.13
CA ASN A 173 -14.79 2.16 -0.53
C ASN A 173 -15.80 1.67 0.51
N MET A 174 -17.05 2.04 0.34
CA MET A 174 -18.17 1.63 1.19
C MET A 174 -19.13 0.72 0.40
N PRO A 175 -19.75 -0.30 1.03
CA PRO A 175 -20.78 -1.06 0.37
C PRO A 175 -22.04 -0.19 0.14
N GLU A 176 -22.81 -0.51 -0.89
CA GLU A 176 -24.07 0.21 -1.18
C GLU A 176 -25.08 0.14 -0.01
N THR A 177 -24.95 -0.89 0.81
CA THR A 177 -25.77 -1.10 2.01
C THR A 177 -25.31 -0.31 3.23
N ALA A 178 -24.20 0.44 3.15
CA ALA A 178 -23.71 1.24 4.26
C ALA A 178 -24.71 2.33 4.66
N THR A 179 -24.84 2.55 5.96
CA THR A 179 -25.73 3.54 6.56
C THR A 179 -24.94 4.79 6.98
N VAL A 180 -25.64 5.81 7.47
CA VAL A 180 -25.00 7.03 8.02
C VAL A 180 -24.25 6.75 9.32
N GLU A 181 -24.64 5.71 10.03
CA GLU A 181 -24.02 5.28 11.29
C GLU A 181 -22.71 4.49 11.09
N ASP A 182 -22.48 3.93 9.90
CA ASP A 182 -21.25 3.21 9.56
C ASP A 182 -20.08 4.16 9.33
#